data_ab61bcf22ba304685b5f1c6ce644731d
#
_entry.id   ab61bcf22ba304685b5f1c6ce644731d
#
_cell.length_a   1.000
_cell.length_b   1.000
_cell.length_c   1.000
_cell.angle_alpha   90.00
_cell.angle_beta   90.00
_cell.angle_gamma   90.00
#
_symmetry.space_group_name_H-M   'P 1'
#
loop_
_entity.id
_entity.type
_entity.pdbx_description
1 polymer ?
#
loop_
_entity_poly.entity_id
_entity_poly.type
_entity_poly.pdbx_seq_one_letter_code
_entity_poly.pdbx_strand_id
1 'polypeptide(L)'
;TAIIDANDLPQFGWPDPSGHTRTEPYNDPAAKFRAFGWNVIESDGHNHAELLRAWEGARSHTDGPTVVIAKTVKGKGVSFMEGDFAWHAQVPTPDDLEKAGLELADPEVQS
;
A
#
# COMPACT_ATOMS: atom_id res chain seq x y z
N THR A 1 8.00 16.31 -0.68
CA THR A 1 7.93 14.84 -0.61
C THR A 1 6.52 14.38 -0.95
N ALA A 2 6.39 13.35 -1.77
CA ALA A 2 5.16 12.62 -2.03
C ALA A 2 5.25 11.22 -1.40
N ILE A 3 4.10 10.64 -1.05
CA ILE A 3 3.99 9.25 -0.62
C ILE A 3 2.98 8.55 -1.51
N ILE A 4 3.34 7.37 -2.01
CA ILE A 4 2.45 6.50 -2.78
C ILE A 4 2.15 5.28 -1.93
N ASP A 5 0.87 5.06 -1.66
CA ASP A 5 0.36 3.78 -1.16
C ASP A 5 0.29 2.80 -2.33
N ALA A 6 1.30 1.92 -2.43
CA ALA A 6 1.45 0.97 -3.51
C ALA A 6 0.81 -0.37 -3.14
N ASN A 7 -0.51 -0.38 -2.99
CA ASN A 7 -1.29 -1.54 -2.56
C ASN A 7 -1.79 -2.45 -3.71
N ASP A 8 -1.38 -2.18 -4.95
CA ASP A 8 -1.75 -2.90 -6.17
C ASP A 8 -3.27 -2.99 -6.46
N LEU A 9 -4.08 -2.19 -5.75
CA LEU A 9 -5.52 -2.12 -5.91
C LEU A 9 -5.99 -0.68 -6.23
N PRO A 10 -5.71 -0.17 -7.44
CA PRO A 10 -6.16 1.18 -7.81
C PRO A 10 -7.67 1.24 -7.89
N GLN A 11 -8.22 2.41 -7.61
CA GLN A 11 -9.66 2.67 -7.64
C GLN A 11 -10.28 2.41 -9.02
N PHE A 12 -9.51 2.59 -10.07
CA PHE A 12 -9.91 2.32 -11.45
C PHE A 12 -8.98 1.28 -12.02
N GLY A 13 -9.52 0.13 -12.36
CA GLY A 13 -8.80 -0.94 -13.01
C GLY A 13 -9.72 -1.70 -13.96
N TRP A 14 -9.11 -2.39 -14.89
CA TRP A 14 -9.83 -3.29 -15.78
C TRP A 14 -10.00 -4.63 -15.08
N PRO A 15 -11.21 -5.15 -14.94
CA PRO A 15 -11.39 -6.50 -14.42
C PRO A 15 -10.71 -7.48 -15.37
N ASP A 16 -9.83 -8.31 -14.83
CA ASP A 16 -9.29 -9.43 -15.58
C ASP A 16 -10.25 -10.63 -15.51
N PRO A 17 -10.08 -11.66 -16.34
CA PRO A 17 -10.95 -12.85 -16.34
C PRO A 17 -10.94 -13.64 -15.01
N SER A 18 -9.97 -13.41 -14.13
CA SER A 18 -9.90 -14.03 -12.79
C SER A 18 -10.65 -13.23 -11.72
N GLY A 19 -11.23 -12.09 -12.09
CA GLY A 19 -11.95 -11.20 -11.16
C GLY A 19 -11.04 -10.24 -10.40
N HIS A 20 -9.73 -10.26 -10.66
CA HIS A 20 -8.79 -9.30 -10.10
C HIS A 20 -8.77 -8.02 -10.94
N THR A 21 -8.52 -6.91 -10.28
CA THR A 21 -8.39 -5.63 -10.98
C THR A 21 -6.98 -5.52 -11.56
N ARG A 22 -6.87 -5.43 -12.89
CA ARG A 22 -5.61 -5.09 -13.53
C ARG A 22 -5.30 -3.61 -13.31
N THR A 23 -4.14 -3.35 -12.76
CA THR A 23 -3.56 -2.02 -12.66
C THR A 23 -2.99 -1.60 -14.00
N GLU A 24 -3.77 -0.95 -14.84
CA GLU A 24 -3.27 -0.28 -16.03
C GLU A 24 -3.22 1.23 -15.80
N PRO A 25 -2.17 1.88 -16.08
CA PRO A 25 -0.79 1.53 -16.42
C PRO A 25 0.17 1.78 -15.25
N TYR A 26 -0.08 1.15 -14.10
CA TYR A 26 0.65 1.39 -12.86
C TYR A 26 2.02 0.68 -12.80
N ASN A 27 2.38 0.01 -13.88
CA ASN A 27 3.64 -0.73 -13.96
C ASN A 27 4.82 0.17 -13.60
N ASP A 28 5.56 -0.23 -12.59
CA ASP A 28 6.78 0.40 -12.11
C ASP A 28 6.67 1.93 -11.86
N PRO A 29 5.98 2.34 -10.80
CA PRO A 29 5.92 3.75 -10.42
C PRO A 29 7.31 4.31 -10.12
N ALA A 30 8.23 3.50 -9.60
CA ALA A 30 9.59 3.91 -9.30
C ALA A 30 10.33 4.37 -10.57
N ALA A 31 10.27 3.60 -11.66
CA ALA A 31 10.89 3.98 -12.92
C ALA A 31 10.27 5.27 -13.49
N LYS A 32 8.95 5.44 -13.38
CA LYS A 32 8.27 6.66 -13.85
C LYS A 32 8.74 7.90 -13.10
N PHE A 33 8.80 7.87 -11.78
CA PHE A 33 9.27 8.99 -10.99
C PHE A 33 10.76 9.28 -11.22
N ARG A 34 11.60 8.23 -11.36
CA ARG A 34 13.01 8.42 -11.72
C ARG A 34 13.16 9.11 -13.09
N ALA A 35 12.33 8.73 -14.07
CA ALA A 35 12.36 9.37 -15.40
C ALA A 35 11.99 10.85 -15.34
N PHE A 36 11.19 11.29 -14.38
CA PHE A 36 10.89 12.71 -14.12
C PHE A 36 11.92 13.40 -13.22
N GLY A 37 13.04 12.74 -12.88
CA GLY A 37 14.10 13.34 -12.06
C GLY A 37 13.82 13.37 -10.56
N TRP A 38 12.86 12.59 -10.07
CA TRP A 38 12.59 12.47 -8.65
C TRP A 38 13.56 11.52 -7.96
N ASN A 39 13.96 11.86 -6.75
CA ASN A 39 14.55 10.88 -5.84
C ASN A 39 13.46 9.88 -5.42
N VAL A 40 13.75 8.57 -5.52
CA VAL A 40 12.78 7.51 -5.24
C VAL A 40 13.28 6.63 -4.12
N ILE A 41 12.47 6.48 -3.08
CA ILE A 41 12.71 5.60 -1.95
C ILE A 41 11.59 4.55 -1.93
N GLU A 42 11.94 3.28 -2.00
CA GLU A 42 11.00 2.18 -1.83
C GLU A 42 11.07 1.67 -0.40
N SER A 43 9.94 1.34 0.20
CA SER A 43 9.82 0.93 1.60
C SER A 43 8.71 -0.09 1.76
N ASP A 44 8.85 -1.01 2.70
CA ASP A 44 7.73 -1.78 3.22
C ASP A 44 6.80 -0.84 4.01
N GLY A 45 5.58 -0.67 3.51
CA GLY A 45 4.57 0.22 4.11
C GLY A 45 3.96 -0.31 5.41
N HIS A 46 4.23 -1.56 5.77
CA HIS A 46 3.82 -2.15 7.05
C HIS A 46 4.95 -2.25 8.07
N ASN A 47 6.17 -1.84 7.70
CA ASN A 47 7.31 -1.80 8.61
C ASN A 47 7.59 -0.36 9.08
N HIS A 48 7.24 -0.06 10.33
CA HIS A 48 7.41 1.29 10.90
C HIS A 48 8.86 1.77 10.89
N ALA A 49 9.83 0.88 11.12
CA ALA A 49 11.24 1.26 11.12
C ALA A 49 11.73 1.61 9.70
N GLU A 50 11.24 0.92 8.68
CA GLU A 50 11.54 1.27 7.28
C GLU A 50 10.88 2.58 6.87
N LEU A 51 9.62 2.79 7.24
CA LEU A 51 8.93 4.05 6.97
C LEU A 51 9.65 5.25 7.61
N LEU A 52 10.12 5.11 8.85
CA LEU A 52 10.90 6.16 9.50
C LEU A 52 12.21 6.45 8.76
N ARG A 53 12.95 5.40 8.35
CA ARG A 53 14.17 5.57 7.54
C ARG A 53 13.89 6.23 6.20
N ALA A 54 12.82 5.83 5.52
CA ALA A 54 12.39 6.42 4.26
C ALA A 54 12.05 7.91 4.43
N TRP A 55 11.37 8.26 5.51
CA TRP A 55 11.03 9.64 5.84
C TRP A 55 12.26 10.50 6.12
N GLU A 56 13.21 10.00 6.89
CA GLU A 56 14.49 10.69 7.17
C GLU A 56 15.29 10.87 5.89
N GLY A 57 15.36 9.85 5.03
CA GLY A 57 15.99 9.94 3.71
C GLY A 57 15.33 11.00 2.81
N ALA A 58 14.00 11.05 2.81
CA ALA A 58 13.27 12.06 2.05
C ALA A 58 13.50 13.48 2.55
N ARG A 59 13.61 13.66 3.86
CA ARG A 59 13.88 14.97 4.48
C ARG A 59 15.30 15.46 4.24
N SER A 60 16.27 14.55 4.20
CA SER A 60 17.68 14.89 3.99
C SER A 60 18.03 15.16 2.53
N HIS A 61 17.20 14.72 1.58
CA HIS A 61 17.39 14.99 0.17
C HIS A 61 16.93 16.40 -0.19
N THR A 62 17.85 17.25 -0.62
CA THR A 62 17.61 18.69 -0.91
C THR A 62 17.70 19.04 -2.40
N ASP A 63 18.20 18.11 -3.22
CA ASP A 63 18.51 18.39 -4.64
C ASP A 63 17.30 18.22 -5.58
N GLY A 64 16.12 17.98 -5.03
CA GLY A 64 14.90 17.83 -5.81
C GLY A 64 13.76 17.19 -5.03
N PRO A 65 12.65 16.89 -5.70
CA PRO A 65 11.52 16.23 -5.08
C PRO A 65 11.84 14.76 -4.77
N THR A 66 11.26 14.27 -3.67
CA THR A 66 11.35 12.86 -3.28
C THR A 66 9.96 12.22 -3.28
N VAL A 67 9.87 11.00 -3.77
CA VAL A 67 8.71 10.12 -3.60
C VAL A 67 9.11 8.91 -2.76
N VAL A 68 8.30 8.59 -1.77
CA VAL A 68 8.35 7.33 -1.02
C VAL A 68 7.26 6.42 -1.58
N ILE A 69 7.65 5.26 -2.08
CA ILE A 69 6.74 4.22 -2.57
C ILE A 69 6.62 3.20 -1.45
N ALA A 70 5.54 3.29 -0.69
CA ALA A 70 5.25 2.36 0.40
C ALA A 70 4.48 1.16 -0.17
N LYS A 71 5.12 0.00 -0.19
CA LYS A 71 4.47 -1.26 -0.58
C LYS A 71 3.58 -1.71 0.56
N THR A 72 2.30 -1.83 0.28
CA THR A 72 1.28 -2.18 1.27
C THR A 72 0.37 -3.29 0.77
N VAL A 73 -0.36 -3.89 1.68
CA VAL A 73 -1.47 -4.80 1.39
C VAL A 73 -2.73 -4.16 1.94
N LYS A 74 -3.71 -3.92 1.06
CA LYS A 74 -5.03 -3.42 1.49
C LYS A 74 -5.67 -4.42 2.44
N GLY A 75 -6.16 -3.95 3.59
CA GLY A 75 -6.79 -4.80 4.60
C GLY A 75 -5.80 -5.63 5.44
N LYS A 76 -4.52 -5.27 5.43
CA LYS A 76 -3.46 -5.98 6.16
C LYS A 76 -3.84 -6.32 7.60
N GLY A 77 -3.67 -7.59 7.97
CA GLY A 77 -4.00 -8.12 9.29
C GLY A 77 -5.42 -8.66 9.42
N VAL A 78 -6.26 -8.51 8.38
CA VAL A 78 -7.62 -9.07 8.35
C VAL A 78 -7.74 -9.99 7.14
N SER A 79 -7.72 -11.30 7.37
CA SER A 79 -7.54 -12.31 6.32
C SER A 79 -8.56 -12.22 5.18
N PHE A 80 -9.82 -11.91 5.49
CA PHE A 80 -10.88 -11.80 4.49
C PHE A 80 -10.93 -10.43 3.79
N MET A 81 -10.07 -9.47 4.20
CA MET A 81 -9.96 -8.14 3.59
C MET A 81 -8.68 -8.00 2.76
N GLU A 82 -7.64 -8.78 3.06
CA GLU A 82 -6.34 -8.65 2.41
C GLU A 82 -6.45 -8.85 0.89
N GLY A 83 -6.04 -7.82 0.14
CA GLY A 83 -5.98 -7.89 -1.32
C GLY A 83 -7.34 -7.95 -2.03
N ASP A 84 -8.45 -7.84 -1.32
CA ASP A 84 -9.77 -7.85 -1.91
C ASP A 84 -10.25 -6.42 -2.23
N PHE A 85 -10.48 -6.18 -3.53
CA PHE A 85 -10.93 -4.89 -4.06
C PHE A 85 -12.31 -4.48 -3.51
N ALA A 86 -13.19 -5.42 -3.18
CA ALA A 86 -14.53 -5.12 -2.67
C ALA A 86 -14.50 -4.22 -1.44
N TRP A 87 -13.47 -4.37 -0.59
CA TRP A 87 -13.25 -3.57 0.61
C TRP A 87 -12.80 -2.13 0.36
N HIS A 88 -12.68 -1.70 -0.91
CA HIS A 88 -12.47 -0.29 -1.22
C HIS A 88 -13.67 0.57 -0.80
N ALA A 89 -14.88 0.04 -0.91
CA ALA A 89 -16.12 0.77 -0.63
C ALA A 89 -17.15 -0.04 0.20
N GLN A 90 -16.83 -1.29 0.55
CA GLN A 90 -17.72 -2.13 1.35
C GLN A 90 -17.71 -1.69 2.80
N VAL A 91 -18.89 -1.62 3.41
CA VAL A 91 -19.06 -1.38 4.86
C VAL A 91 -19.07 -2.73 5.57
N PRO A 92 -18.21 -2.95 6.58
CA PRO A 92 -18.19 -4.20 7.32
C PRO A 92 -19.52 -4.41 8.09
N THR A 93 -19.99 -5.66 8.09
CA THR A 93 -21.12 -6.09 8.92
C THR A 93 -20.67 -6.26 10.38
N PRO A 94 -21.60 -6.37 11.34
CA PRO A 94 -21.25 -6.71 12.74
C PRO A 94 -20.42 -7.99 12.86
N ASP A 95 -20.72 -9.02 12.07
CA ASP A 95 -19.97 -10.27 12.05
C ASP A 95 -18.55 -10.09 11.50
N ASP A 96 -18.37 -9.23 10.49
CA ASP A 96 -17.04 -8.88 9.96
C ASP A 96 -16.21 -8.15 11.02
N LEU A 97 -16.83 -7.24 11.77
CA LEU A 97 -16.15 -6.51 12.85
C LEU A 97 -15.70 -7.45 13.97
N GLU A 98 -16.52 -8.43 14.35
CA GLU A 98 -16.15 -9.43 15.37
C GLU A 98 -14.95 -10.26 14.88
N LYS A 99 -15.01 -10.79 13.64
CA LYS A 99 -13.91 -11.58 13.06
C LYS A 99 -12.61 -10.77 12.95
N ALA A 100 -12.69 -9.56 12.39
CA ALA A 100 -11.54 -8.69 12.26
C ALA A 100 -10.92 -8.35 13.63
N GLY A 101 -11.76 -8.12 14.65
CA GLY A 101 -11.30 -7.86 15.99
C GLY A 101 -10.52 -9.03 16.62
N LEU A 102 -10.95 -10.27 16.33
CA LEU A 102 -10.24 -11.48 16.79
C LEU A 102 -8.89 -11.62 16.09
N GLU A 103 -8.82 -11.44 14.77
CA GLU A 103 -7.57 -11.53 14.01
C GLU A 103 -6.58 -10.43 14.41
N LEU A 104 -7.03 -9.20 14.57
CA LEU A 104 -6.17 -8.07 14.98
C LEU A 104 -5.72 -8.13 16.45
N ALA A 105 -6.38 -8.93 17.29
CA ALA A 105 -5.95 -9.16 18.66
C ALA A 105 -4.82 -10.21 18.76
N ASP A 106 -4.56 -10.95 17.70
CA ASP A 106 -3.47 -11.96 17.67
C ASP A 106 -2.12 -11.25 17.52
N PRO A 107 -1.20 -11.38 18.50
CA PRO A 107 0.11 -10.73 18.44
C PRO A 107 0.99 -11.23 17.27
N GLU A 108 0.73 -12.41 16.69
CA GLU A 108 1.47 -12.92 15.53
C GLU A 108 1.10 -12.19 14.22
N VAL A 109 -0.05 -11.58 14.15
CA VAL A 109 -0.50 -10.80 12.98
C VAL A 109 0.12 -9.40 12.94
N GLN A 110 0.64 -8.91 14.07
CA GLN A 110 1.20 -7.56 14.22
C GLN A 110 2.72 -7.49 14.03
N SER A 111 3.39 -8.61 13.74
CA SER A 111 4.85 -8.69 13.66
C SER A 111 5.40 -8.56 12.21
#